data_ff6285be74386ec344cf66f275f5d487
#
_entry.id   ff6285be74386ec344cf66f275f5d487
#
_cell.length_a   1.000
_cell.length_b   1.000
_cell.length_c   1.000
_cell.angle_alpha   90.00
_cell.angle_beta   90.00
_cell.angle_gamma   90.00
#
_symmetry.space_group_name_H-M   'P 1'
#
loop_
_entity.id
_entity.type
_entity.pdbx_description
1 polymer ?
#
loop_
_entity_poly.entity_id
_entity_poly.type
_entity_poly.pdbx_seq_one_letter_code
_entity_poly.pdbx_strand_id
1 'polypeptide(L)'
;MGKRETVTCHDHVSFVRRRSTLVLSLLAALLLSLLPWSGTAVAHGSVVDPATRNYGCWLRWGSNHLDPSMAQQDPMCWQAWQADPNGMWNWNGLYRNGSGGNFPAAVPDGQLCSGGRTEGGRYNSLDAAGAWKTTDINSDFTVKLYDQASHGADYFLVYVTRQGFDPTTQPLRWSDLQLVARTGRYAPSQNYSIPVSTSGYSGRHIVYTVWQASHMDQTYFLCSDVNFR
;
A
#
# COMPACT_ATOMS: atom_id res chain seq x y z
N MET A 1 1.63 -8.63 90.88
CA MET A 1 0.69 -7.93 89.99
C MET A 1 1.22 -8.04 88.59
N GLY A 2 0.73 -9.03 87.88
CA GLY A 2 1.20 -9.33 86.52
C GLY A 2 0.21 -8.70 85.51
N LYS A 3 0.69 -7.86 84.61
CA LYS A 3 -0.06 -7.36 83.46
C LYS A 3 0.04 -8.43 82.35
N ARG A 4 -1.10 -8.94 81.94
CA ARG A 4 -1.23 -9.76 80.73
C ARG A 4 -1.35 -8.80 79.55
N GLU A 5 -0.41 -8.86 78.62
CA GLU A 5 -0.57 -8.19 77.29
C GLU A 5 -1.41 -9.12 76.40
N THR A 6 -2.54 -8.64 75.99
CA THR A 6 -3.40 -9.24 74.98
C THR A 6 -2.86 -8.86 73.61
N VAL A 7 -2.16 -9.79 72.96
CA VAL A 7 -1.81 -9.66 71.54
C VAL A 7 -3.08 -9.81 70.72
N THR A 8 -3.52 -8.75 70.05
CA THR A 8 -4.71 -8.73 69.23
C THR A 8 -4.45 -9.41 67.89
N CYS A 9 -5.28 -10.42 67.59
CA CYS A 9 -5.27 -11.25 66.36
C CYS A 9 -5.64 -10.49 65.08
N HIS A 10 -5.68 -9.13 65.11
CA HIS A 10 -6.10 -8.34 63.97
C HIS A 10 -5.01 -8.03 62.94
N ASP A 11 -3.74 -8.07 63.32
CA ASP A 11 -2.67 -7.63 62.40
C ASP A 11 -2.25 -8.73 61.37
N HIS A 12 -2.47 -10.01 61.69
CA HIS A 12 -2.11 -11.11 60.77
C HIS A 12 -3.07 -11.21 59.55
N VAL A 13 -4.35 -10.87 59.71
CA VAL A 13 -5.33 -10.96 58.60
C VAL A 13 -5.13 -9.85 57.57
N SER A 14 -4.74 -8.67 57.98
CA SER A 14 -4.49 -7.54 57.09
C SER A 14 -3.20 -7.70 56.26
N PHE A 15 -2.19 -8.36 56.83
CA PHE A 15 -0.91 -8.60 56.15
C PHE A 15 -1.02 -9.69 55.08
N VAL A 16 -1.81 -10.73 55.32
CA VAL A 16 -2.07 -11.81 54.34
C VAL A 16 -2.90 -11.30 53.19
N ARG A 17 -3.95 -10.47 53.45
CA ARG A 17 -4.76 -9.84 52.40
C ARG A 17 -3.93 -8.92 51.48
N ARG A 18 -3.04 -8.10 52.04
CA ARG A 18 -2.17 -7.22 51.22
C ARG A 18 -1.18 -8.00 50.37
N ARG A 19 -0.63 -9.10 50.82
CA ARG A 19 0.26 -9.97 50.04
C ARG A 19 -0.49 -10.68 48.90
N SER A 20 -1.71 -11.17 49.18
CA SER A 20 -2.52 -11.83 48.15
C SER A 20 -2.96 -10.86 47.05
N THR A 21 -3.31 -9.60 47.38
CA THR A 21 -3.65 -8.58 46.36
C THR A 21 -2.44 -8.18 45.52
N LEU A 22 -1.25 -8.09 46.10
CA LEU A 22 -0.02 -7.79 45.34
C LEU A 22 0.37 -8.93 44.39
N VAL A 23 0.25 -10.19 44.84
CA VAL A 23 0.54 -11.36 43.99
C VAL A 23 -0.47 -11.44 42.81
N LEU A 24 -1.76 -11.23 43.08
CA LEU A 24 -2.79 -11.21 42.03
C LEU A 24 -2.57 -10.08 41.03
N SER A 25 -2.15 -8.89 41.47
CA SER A 25 -1.85 -7.76 40.60
C SER A 25 -0.63 -8.01 39.72
N LEU A 26 0.42 -8.67 40.28
CA LEU A 26 1.61 -9.05 39.52
C LEU A 26 1.31 -10.15 38.48
N LEU A 27 0.49 -11.13 38.85
CA LEU A 27 0.04 -12.16 37.89
C LEU A 27 -0.82 -11.59 36.77
N ALA A 28 -1.73 -10.67 37.08
CA ALA A 28 -2.54 -9.99 36.07
C ALA A 28 -1.69 -9.13 35.13
N ALA A 29 -0.70 -8.40 35.65
CA ALA A 29 0.24 -7.62 34.84
C ALA A 29 1.12 -8.53 33.93
N LEU A 30 1.54 -9.67 34.44
CA LEU A 30 2.30 -10.67 33.68
C LEU A 30 1.45 -11.29 32.55
N LEU A 31 0.19 -11.61 32.83
CA LEU A 31 -0.75 -12.12 31.82
C LEU A 31 -1.08 -11.10 30.75
N LEU A 32 -1.20 -9.81 31.09
CA LEU A 32 -1.39 -8.72 30.15
C LEU A 32 -0.17 -8.49 29.24
N SER A 33 1.02 -8.74 29.74
CA SER A 33 2.26 -8.62 28.94
C SER A 33 2.47 -9.79 27.97
N LEU A 34 1.74 -10.90 28.15
CA LEU A 34 1.78 -12.07 27.25
C LEU A 34 0.73 -11.99 26.14
N LEU A 35 -0.14 -10.98 26.14
CA LEU A 35 -1.05 -10.75 25.02
C LEU A 35 -0.20 -10.37 23.80
N PRO A 36 -0.32 -11.11 22.67
CA PRO A 36 0.38 -10.71 21.47
C PRO A 36 -0.14 -9.31 21.07
N TRP A 37 0.75 -8.35 21.03
CA TRP A 37 0.48 -7.07 20.38
C TRP A 37 0.35 -7.39 18.90
N SER A 38 -0.88 -7.59 18.44
CA SER A 38 -1.17 -7.68 17.02
C SER A 38 -0.88 -6.31 16.42
N GLY A 39 0.36 -6.06 16.11
CA GLY A 39 0.69 -4.97 15.19
C GLY A 39 -0.08 -5.27 13.91
N THR A 40 -0.94 -4.37 13.48
CA THR A 40 -1.52 -4.43 12.14
C THR A 40 -0.32 -4.51 11.19
N ALA A 41 -0.14 -5.67 10.56
CA ALA A 41 0.83 -5.79 9.48
C ALA A 41 0.36 -4.83 8.38
N VAL A 42 0.98 -3.65 8.31
CA VAL A 42 0.71 -2.71 7.24
C VAL A 42 1.42 -3.28 6.02
N ALA A 43 0.63 -3.78 5.07
CA ALA A 43 1.14 -4.27 3.82
C ALA A 43 1.85 -3.12 3.08
N HIS A 44 3.04 -3.40 2.58
CA HIS A 44 3.82 -2.42 1.83
C HIS A 44 4.37 -3.10 0.58
N GLY A 45 3.81 -2.73 -0.57
CA GLY A 45 4.26 -3.25 -1.84
C GLY A 45 3.84 -2.36 -3.01
N SER A 46 4.52 -2.50 -4.13
CA SER A 46 4.19 -1.80 -5.36
C SER A 46 4.72 -2.55 -6.59
N VAL A 47 4.16 -2.24 -7.74
CA VAL A 47 4.76 -2.63 -9.01
C VAL A 47 6.03 -1.80 -9.23
N VAL A 48 7.14 -2.51 -9.42
CA VAL A 48 8.48 -1.93 -9.60
C VAL A 48 8.93 -1.94 -11.06
N ASP A 49 8.31 -2.80 -11.89
CA ASP A 49 8.59 -2.87 -13.32
C ASP A 49 7.34 -3.38 -14.08
N PRO A 50 6.78 -2.59 -15.02
CA PRO A 50 7.08 -1.18 -15.26
C PRO A 50 6.78 -0.32 -14.04
N ALA A 51 7.66 0.62 -13.73
CA ALA A 51 7.60 1.40 -12.49
C ALA A 51 6.30 2.19 -12.35
N THR A 52 5.65 2.12 -11.18
CA THR A 52 4.50 2.97 -10.88
C THR A 52 4.89 4.45 -10.79
N ARG A 53 3.92 5.36 -10.90
CA ARG A 53 4.15 6.81 -10.86
C ARG A 53 4.94 7.24 -9.63
N ASN A 54 4.47 6.86 -8.44
CA ASN A 54 5.13 7.21 -7.18
C ASN A 54 6.47 6.49 -6.97
N TYR A 55 6.55 5.18 -7.25
CA TYR A 55 7.81 4.44 -7.18
C TYR A 55 8.84 5.00 -8.16
N GLY A 56 8.46 5.26 -9.41
CA GLY A 56 9.33 5.84 -10.41
C GLY A 56 9.83 7.24 -10.03
N CYS A 57 8.97 8.08 -9.44
CA CYS A 57 9.39 9.38 -8.93
C CYS A 57 10.36 9.26 -7.75
N TRP A 58 10.10 8.33 -6.81
CA TRP A 58 11.01 8.06 -5.71
C TRP A 58 12.36 7.52 -6.21
N LEU A 59 12.34 6.59 -7.15
CA LEU A 59 13.56 5.98 -7.69
C LEU A 59 14.48 7.01 -8.38
N ARG A 60 13.88 7.94 -9.15
CA ARG A 60 14.64 8.94 -9.90
C ARG A 60 15.09 10.12 -9.05
N TRP A 61 14.28 10.54 -8.10
CA TRP A 61 14.43 11.82 -7.40
C TRP A 61 14.52 11.71 -5.88
N GLY A 62 14.32 10.55 -5.26
CA GLY A 62 14.29 10.42 -3.80
C GLY A 62 15.55 10.96 -3.12
N SER A 63 16.72 10.68 -3.66
CA SER A 63 17.98 11.21 -3.13
C SER A 63 18.21 12.72 -3.37
N ASN A 64 17.43 13.33 -4.29
CA ASN A 64 17.57 14.74 -4.69
C ASN A 64 16.21 15.41 -4.97
N HIS A 65 15.20 15.11 -4.17
CA HIS A 65 13.81 15.52 -4.39
C HIS A 65 13.57 17.04 -4.27
N LEU A 66 14.53 17.79 -3.76
CA LEU A 66 14.49 19.25 -3.66
C LEU A 66 15.15 19.98 -4.87
N ASP A 67 15.72 19.23 -5.82
CA ASP A 67 16.38 19.82 -6.98
C ASP A 67 15.35 20.51 -7.90
N PRO A 68 15.44 21.85 -8.08
CA PRO A 68 14.49 22.59 -8.91
C PRO A 68 14.56 22.20 -10.40
N SER A 69 15.64 21.57 -10.85
CA SER A 69 15.76 21.09 -12.22
C SER A 69 14.72 20.00 -12.56
N MET A 70 14.18 19.31 -11.53
CA MET A 70 13.09 18.35 -11.69
C MET A 70 11.88 18.98 -12.38
N ALA A 71 11.57 20.25 -12.11
CA ALA A 71 10.46 20.96 -12.72
C ALA A 71 10.50 20.93 -14.26
N GLN A 72 11.70 20.92 -14.83
CA GLN A 72 11.91 20.86 -16.29
C GLN A 72 12.15 19.43 -16.79
N GLN A 73 12.91 18.63 -16.04
CA GLN A 73 13.30 17.28 -16.46
C GLN A 73 12.20 16.22 -16.25
N ASP A 74 11.36 16.40 -15.24
CA ASP A 74 10.30 15.45 -14.86
C ASP A 74 9.14 16.19 -14.17
N PRO A 75 8.41 17.05 -14.93
CA PRO A 75 7.42 17.95 -14.35
C PRO A 75 6.29 17.23 -13.62
N MET A 76 5.97 15.99 -14.00
CA MET A 76 4.94 15.21 -13.31
C MET A 76 5.42 14.70 -11.94
N CYS A 77 6.68 14.31 -11.80
CA CYS A 77 7.25 14.04 -10.48
C CYS A 77 7.38 15.31 -9.65
N TRP A 78 7.80 16.43 -10.28
CA TRP A 78 7.89 17.72 -9.58
C TRP A 78 6.56 18.10 -8.93
N GLN A 79 5.45 18.13 -9.69
CA GLN A 79 4.14 18.46 -9.14
C GLN A 79 3.72 17.49 -8.02
N ALA A 80 4.05 16.19 -8.16
CA ALA A 80 3.72 15.20 -7.15
C ALA A 80 4.54 15.40 -5.86
N TRP A 81 5.84 15.68 -5.96
CA TRP A 81 6.68 15.99 -4.81
C TRP A 81 6.26 17.29 -4.12
N GLN A 82 5.83 18.32 -4.87
CA GLN A 82 5.34 19.57 -4.29
C GLN A 82 3.97 19.41 -3.62
N ALA A 83 3.11 18.53 -4.13
CA ALA A 83 1.78 18.30 -3.58
C ALA A 83 1.84 17.57 -2.23
N ASP A 84 2.53 16.44 -2.15
CA ASP A 84 2.79 15.70 -0.91
C ASP A 84 3.99 14.76 -1.09
N PRO A 85 5.15 15.06 -0.51
CA PRO A 85 6.33 14.21 -0.57
C PRO A 85 6.10 12.79 -0.01
N ASN A 86 5.16 12.64 0.94
CA ASN A 86 4.86 11.33 1.53
C ASN A 86 4.27 10.34 0.52
N GLY A 87 3.67 10.80 -0.57
CA GLY A 87 3.21 9.93 -1.64
C GLY A 87 4.34 9.16 -2.31
N MET A 88 5.53 9.74 -2.40
CA MET A 88 6.72 9.10 -2.94
C MET A 88 7.52 8.38 -1.85
N TRP A 89 7.68 8.96 -0.66
CA TRP A 89 8.37 8.28 0.45
C TRP A 89 7.66 7.00 0.88
N ASN A 90 6.34 6.97 0.78
CA ASN A 90 5.51 5.78 1.03
C ASN A 90 5.06 5.13 -0.29
N TRP A 91 5.96 5.02 -1.27
CA TRP A 91 5.66 4.47 -2.60
C TRP A 91 5.02 3.07 -2.56
N ASN A 92 5.27 2.32 -1.51
CA ASN A 92 4.77 0.96 -1.27
C ASN A 92 3.45 0.91 -0.46
N GLY A 93 2.89 2.06 -0.05
CA GLY A 93 1.71 2.16 0.82
C GLY A 93 0.41 2.57 0.10
N LEU A 94 0.34 2.46 -1.23
CA LEU A 94 -0.85 2.85 -2.00
C LEU A 94 -1.87 1.71 -2.02
N TYR A 95 -2.59 1.54 -0.94
CA TYR A 95 -3.62 0.51 -0.78
C TYR A 95 -4.92 1.08 -0.21
N ARG A 96 -5.98 0.29 -0.29
CA ARG A 96 -7.28 0.55 0.31
C ARG A 96 -7.80 -0.70 1.00
N ASN A 97 -8.31 -0.55 2.22
CA ASN A 97 -8.97 -1.62 2.96
C ASN A 97 -10.47 -1.63 2.65
N GLY A 98 -11.08 -2.81 2.71
CA GLY A 98 -12.53 -2.95 2.64
C GLY A 98 -13.11 -2.65 1.26
N SER A 99 -12.42 -2.95 0.17
CA SER A 99 -12.92 -2.77 -1.19
C SER A 99 -14.00 -3.79 -1.56
N GLY A 100 -14.01 -4.95 -0.89
CA GLY A 100 -14.96 -6.05 -1.11
C GLY A 100 -15.02 -6.54 -2.55
N GLY A 101 -13.97 -6.28 -3.35
CA GLY A 101 -13.93 -6.58 -4.78
C GLY A 101 -14.79 -5.65 -5.66
N ASN A 102 -15.50 -4.69 -5.09
CA ASN A 102 -16.24 -3.68 -5.85
C ASN A 102 -15.38 -2.43 -6.08
N PHE A 103 -14.40 -2.57 -6.96
CA PHE A 103 -13.38 -1.55 -7.19
C PHE A 103 -13.94 -0.23 -7.72
N PRO A 104 -14.89 -0.18 -8.69
CA PRO A 104 -15.44 1.09 -9.15
C PRO A 104 -16.17 1.89 -8.06
N ALA A 105 -16.79 1.22 -7.08
CA ALA A 105 -17.40 1.89 -5.94
C ALA A 105 -16.36 2.40 -4.94
N ALA A 106 -15.28 1.63 -4.72
CA ALA A 106 -14.20 1.98 -3.80
C ALA A 106 -13.27 3.06 -4.36
N VAL A 107 -13.06 3.07 -5.67
CA VAL A 107 -12.12 3.93 -6.40
C VAL A 107 -12.86 4.57 -7.58
N PRO A 108 -13.44 5.77 -7.40
CA PRO A 108 -14.19 6.45 -8.45
C PRO A 108 -13.34 6.85 -9.66
N ASP A 109 -13.98 7.06 -10.80
CA ASP A 109 -13.37 7.61 -12.01
C ASP A 109 -12.59 8.89 -11.72
N GLY A 110 -11.42 9.03 -12.35
CA GLY A 110 -10.51 10.16 -12.13
C GLY A 110 -9.67 10.05 -10.86
N GLN A 111 -9.83 8.96 -10.07
CA GLN A 111 -9.09 8.74 -8.82
C GLN A 111 -8.39 7.38 -8.79
N LEU A 112 -8.17 6.77 -9.96
CA LEU A 112 -7.68 5.41 -10.05
C LEU A 112 -6.23 5.29 -9.57
N CYS A 113 -5.37 6.24 -9.94
CA CYS A 113 -3.94 6.18 -9.61
C CYS A 113 -3.65 6.59 -8.16
N SER A 114 -4.61 7.22 -7.47
CA SER A 114 -4.52 7.51 -6.03
C SER A 114 -5.21 6.45 -5.16
N GLY A 115 -5.77 5.39 -5.75
CA GLY A 115 -6.55 4.40 -5.03
C GLY A 115 -7.83 4.97 -4.39
N GLY A 116 -8.51 5.91 -5.07
CA GLY A 116 -9.68 6.60 -4.55
C GLY A 116 -9.34 7.61 -3.46
N ARG A 117 -8.20 8.26 -3.58
CA ARG A 117 -7.67 9.24 -2.60
C ARG A 117 -7.47 8.62 -1.22
N THR A 118 -6.93 7.40 -1.21
CA THR A 118 -6.64 6.68 0.03
C THR A 118 -5.56 7.36 0.87
N GLU A 119 -5.35 6.88 2.09
CA GLU A 119 -4.29 7.31 3.00
C GLU A 119 -4.26 8.83 3.25
N GLY A 120 -5.44 9.42 3.50
CA GLY A 120 -5.57 10.86 3.74
C GLY A 120 -5.29 11.73 2.52
N GLY A 121 -5.27 11.17 1.32
CA GLY A 121 -5.10 11.92 0.07
C GLY A 121 -3.65 12.15 -0.34
N ARG A 122 -2.67 11.56 0.35
CA ARG A 122 -1.24 11.74 0.03
C ARG A 122 -0.86 11.36 -1.41
N TYR A 123 -1.69 10.54 -2.07
CA TYR A 123 -1.47 10.09 -3.45
C TYR A 123 -2.29 10.85 -4.49
N ASN A 124 -3.04 11.89 -4.12
CA ASN A 124 -3.96 12.60 -5.03
C ASN A 124 -3.28 13.14 -6.28
N SER A 125 -2.04 13.59 -6.15
CA SER A 125 -1.23 14.10 -7.25
C SER A 125 -0.96 13.07 -8.35
N LEU A 126 -1.07 11.77 -8.04
CA LEU A 126 -0.87 10.70 -9.01
C LEU A 126 -2.03 10.55 -10.00
N ASP A 127 -3.19 11.15 -9.71
CA ASP A 127 -4.34 11.16 -10.65
C ASP A 127 -4.19 12.21 -11.76
N ALA A 128 -3.23 13.12 -11.63
CA ALA A 128 -3.03 14.18 -12.60
C ALA A 128 -2.73 13.61 -14.00
N ALA A 129 -3.48 14.06 -14.99
CA ALA A 129 -3.16 13.85 -16.40
C ALA A 129 -1.87 14.61 -16.75
N GLY A 130 -1.02 14.03 -17.59
CA GLY A 130 0.25 14.66 -17.96
C GLY A 130 1.26 13.69 -18.52
N ALA A 131 2.40 14.22 -18.94
CA ALA A 131 3.46 13.45 -19.57
C ALA A 131 4.36 12.77 -18.49
N TRP A 132 3.78 11.85 -17.72
CA TRP A 132 4.56 11.02 -16.81
C TRP A 132 5.65 10.26 -17.56
N LYS A 133 6.81 10.05 -16.96
CA LYS A 133 7.87 9.23 -17.57
C LYS A 133 7.39 7.80 -17.80
N THR A 134 7.61 7.30 -19.00
CA THR A 134 7.20 5.95 -19.42
C THR A 134 8.32 4.93 -19.30
N THR A 135 7.95 3.68 -19.09
CA THR A 135 8.80 2.51 -19.34
C THR A 135 8.46 1.98 -20.72
N ASP A 136 9.46 1.75 -21.58
CA ASP A 136 9.24 1.09 -22.87
C ASP A 136 8.99 -0.40 -22.66
N ILE A 137 7.92 -0.91 -23.27
CA ILE A 137 7.54 -2.32 -23.21
C ILE A 137 7.16 -2.85 -24.59
N ASN A 138 7.18 -4.17 -24.74
CA ASN A 138 6.68 -4.88 -25.93
C ASN A 138 5.27 -5.44 -25.66
N SER A 139 4.66 -6.04 -26.67
CA SER A 139 3.35 -6.71 -26.53
C SER A 139 3.37 -7.82 -25.47
N ASP A 140 4.49 -8.53 -25.35
CA ASP A 140 4.74 -9.48 -24.26
C ASP A 140 5.64 -8.80 -23.22
N PHE A 141 5.12 -8.63 -22.01
CA PHE A 141 5.85 -8.03 -20.90
C PHE A 141 5.53 -8.72 -19.57
N THR A 142 6.28 -8.38 -18.55
CA THR A 142 6.06 -8.91 -17.20
C THR A 142 5.86 -7.75 -16.24
N VAL A 143 4.74 -7.77 -15.49
CA VAL A 143 4.57 -6.89 -14.35
C VAL A 143 5.31 -7.51 -13.16
N LYS A 144 6.30 -6.80 -12.62
CA LYS A 144 7.04 -7.21 -11.41
C LYS A 144 6.57 -6.40 -10.23
N LEU A 145 6.16 -7.09 -9.18
CA LEU A 145 5.70 -6.47 -7.93
C LEU A 145 6.63 -6.89 -6.80
N TYR A 146 7.02 -5.91 -6.00
CA TYR A 146 7.73 -6.11 -4.73
C TYR A 146 6.77 -5.93 -3.56
N ASP A 147 6.68 -6.96 -2.72
CA ASP A 147 5.87 -7.01 -1.50
C ASP A 147 6.80 -7.13 -0.30
N GLN A 148 7.06 -6.04 0.38
CA GLN A 148 8.03 -5.98 1.48
C GLN A 148 7.69 -6.94 2.63
N ALA A 149 6.41 -7.23 2.84
CA ALA A 149 5.93 -8.02 3.97
C ALA A 149 5.45 -9.43 3.58
N SER A 150 5.57 -9.81 2.31
CA SER A 150 5.22 -11.17 1.81
C SER A 150 3.78 -11.58 2.12
N HIS A 151 2.80 -10.75 1.76
CA HIS A 151 1.38 -10.97 2.10
C HIS A 151 0.69 -12.04 1.25
N GLY A 152 1.25 -12.35 0.07
CA GLY A 152 0.56 -13.15 -0.92
C GLY A 152 -0.45 -12.36 -1.75
N ALA A 153 -1.03 -13.00 -2.73
CA ALA A 153 -2.11 -12.44 -3.51
C ALA A 153 -3.23 -13.46 -3.71
N ASP A 154 -4.48 -13.03 -3.55
CA ASP A 154 -5.61 -13.84 -4.01
C ASP A 154 -5.70 -13.81 -5.53
N TYR A 155 -5.40 -12.66 -6.12
CA TYR A 155 -5.24 -12.48 -7.56
C TYR A 155 -4.57 -11.13 -7.88
N PHE A 156 -4.06 -11.05 -9.10
CA PHE A 156 -3.74 -9.79 -9.77
C PHE A 156 -4.69 -9.60 -10.96
N LEU A 157 -5.12 -8.34 -11.17
CA LEU A 157 -5.77 -7.92 -12.40
C LEU A 157 -4.85 -6.90 -13.06
N VAL A 158 -4.51 -7.14 -14.31
CA VAL A 158 -3.72 -6.20 -15.10
C VAL A 158 -4.59 -5.66 -16.21
N TYR A 159 -4.72 -4.35 -16.24
CA TYR A 159 -5.43 -3.61 -17.28
C TYR A 159 -4.44 -2.78 -18.08
N VAL A 160 -4.78 -2.51 -19.33
CA VAL A 160 -4.13 -1.51 -20.17
C VAL A 160 -5.18 -0.52 -20.64
N THR A 161 -4.85 0.75 -20.71
CA THR A 161 -5.75 1.75 -21.32
C THR A 161 -6.05 1.39 -22.76
N ARG A 162 -7.29 1.60 -23.20
CA ARG A 162 -7.71 1.32 -24.58
C ARG A 162 -6.90 2.13 -25.58
N GLN A 163 -6.65 1.56 -26.75
CA GLN A 163 -6.01 2.29 -27.86
C GLN A 163 -6.79 3.57 -28.17
N GLY A 164 -6.09 4.69 -28.27
CA GLY A 164 -6.67 6.02 -28.47
C GLY A 164 -6.94 6.83 -27.18
N PHE A 165 -6.81 6.23 -26.00
CA PHE A 165 -6.80 6.99 -24.75
C PHE A 165 -5.49 7.76 -24.59
N ASP A 166 -5.58 9.06 -24.30
CA ASP A 166 -4.41 9.92 -24.07
C ASP A 166 -4.26 10.26 -22.58
N PRO A 167 -3.36 9.62 -21.85
CA PRO A 167 -3.15 9.86 -20.41
C PRO A 167 -2.52 11.23 -20.13
N THR A 168 -2.08 11.96 -21.15
CA THR A 168 -1.49 13.28 -20.96
C THR A 168 -2.54 14.38 -20.83
N THR A 169 -3.77 14.14 -21.27
CA THR A 169 -4.83 15.16 -21.38
C THR A 169 -6.03 14.91 -20.48
N GLN A 170 -6.23 13.68 -20.01
CA GLN A 170 -7.40 13.33 -19.22
C GLN A 170 -7.08 12.33 -18.09
N PRO A 171 -7.76 12.44 -16.93
CA PRO A 171 -7.60 11.50 -15.83
C PRO A 171 -8.21 10.14 -16.21
N LEU A 172 -7.65 9.08 -15.61
CA LEU A 172 -8.03 7.70 -15.89
C LEU A 172 -9.41 7.34 -15.31
N ARG A 173 -10.23 6.66 -16.11
CA ARG A 173 -11.56 6.11 -15.72
C ARG A 173 -11.57 4.60 -15.94
N TRP A 174 -12.47 3.90 -15.27
CA TRP A 174 -12.66 2.45 -15.46
C TRP A 174 -13.06 2.10 -16.90
N SER A 175 -13.87 2.95 -17.55
CA SER A 175 -14.26 2.76 -18.95
C SER A 175 -13.11 2.86 -19.94
N ASP A 176 -12.00 3.49 -19.56
CA ASP A 176 -10.80 3.63 -20.39
C ASP A 176 -9.91 2.39 -20.35
N LEU A 177 -10.19 1.44 -19.45
CA LEU A 177 -9.39 0.26 -19.19
C LEU A 177 -9.90 -0.98 -19.93
N GLN A 178 -8.98 -1.83 -20.35
CA GLN A 178 -9.23 -3.17 -20.85
C GLN A 178 -8.44 -4.18 -19.99
N LEU A 179 -9.13 -5.18 -19.44
CA LEU A 179 -8.48 -6.25 -18.69
C LEU A 179 -7.67 -7.12 -19.69
N VAL A 180 -6.36 -7.24 -19.47
CA VAL A 180 -5.45 -8.02 -20.32
C VAL A 180 -4.89 -9.24 -19.60
N ALA A 181 -4.85 -9.25 -18.27
CA ALA A 181 -4.48 -10.45 -17.52
C ALA A 181 -5.24 -10.51 -16.18
N ARG A 182 -5.59 -11.75 -15.79
CA ARG A 182 -6.10 -12.10 -14.48
C ARG A 182 -5.37 -13.35 -14.01
N THR A 183 -4.84 -13.31 -12.78
CA THR A 183 -4.16 -14.48 -12.20
C THR A 183 -5.05 -15.21 -11.21
N GLY A 184 -4.64 -16.42 -10.84
CA GLY A 184 -5.07 -17.07 -9.61
C GLY A 184 -4.25 -16.59 -8.40
N ARG A 185 -4.31 -17.40 -7.34
CA ARG A 185 -3.64 -17.13 -6.07
C ARG A 185 -2.12 -17.33 -6.17
N TYR A 186 -1.38 -16.43 -5.54
CA TYR A 186 0.06 -16.54 -5.31
C TYR A 186 0.34 -16.76 -3.82
N ALA A 187 1.24 -17.68 -3.52
CA ALA A 187 1.75 -17.86 -2.17
C ALA A 187 2.49 -16.61 -1.69
N PRO A 188 2.59 -16.38 -0.37
CA PRO A 188 3.40 -15.32 0.20
C PRO A 188 4.84 -15.31 -0.35
N SER A 189 5.25 -14.16 -0.89
CA SER A 189 6.57 -13.91 -1.46
C SER A 189 6.86 -12.43 -1.44
N GLN A 190 8.13 -12.06 -1.42
CA GLN A 190 8.51 -10.67 -1.61
C GLN A 190 8.48 -10.22 -3.08
N ASN A 191 8.55 -11.17 -4.02
CA ASN A 191 8.62 -10.84 -5.44
C ASN A 191 7.62 -11.65 -6.24
N TYR A 192 6.82 -10.96 -7.04
CA TYR A 192 5.87 -11.54 -7.98
C TYR A 192 6.21 -11.15 -9.40
N SER A 193 6.07 -12.08 -10.30
CA SER A 193 6.21 -11.88 -11.74
C SER A 193 4.92 -12.32 -12.42
N ILE A 194 4.24 -11.38 -13.05
CA ILE A 194 2.95 -11.58 -13.70
C ILE A 194 3.19 -11.42 -15.21
N PRO A 195 3.27 -12.51 -15.99
CA PRO A 195 3.40 -12.42 -17.42
C PRO A 195 2.10 -11.88 -18.04
N VAL A 196 2.25 -10.99 -19.00
CA VAL A 196 1.16 -10.36 -19.75
C VAL A 196 1.47 -10.45 -21.23
N SER A 197 0.52 -10.92 -22.00
CA SER A 197 0.57 -10.94 -23.46
C SER A 197 -0.58 -10.12 -24.00
N THR A 198 -0.27 -9.18 -24.89
CA THR A 198 -1.23 -8.26 -25.51
C THR A 198 -1.01 -8.19 -27.01
N SER A 199 -1.93 -7.57 -27.73
CA SER A 199 -1.78 -7.26 -29.16
C SER A 199 -2.54 -6.00 -29.52
N GLY A 200 -2.08 -5.30 -30.55
CA GLY A 200 -2.77 -4.11 -31.09
C GLY A 200 -2.57 -2.82 -30.28
N TYR A 201 -1.62 -2.80 -29.35
CA TYR A 201 -1.23 -1.59 -28.61
C TYR A 201 0.01 -0.97 -29.23
N SER A 202 0.06 0.35 -29.25
CA SER A 202 1.22 1.13 -29.67
C SER A 202 1.22 2.50 -29.01
N GLY A 203 2.41 3.03 -28.71
CA GLY A 203 2.56 4.34 -28.10
C GLY A 203 2.26 4.34 -26.61
N ARG A 204 1.84 5.50 -26.09
CA ARG A 204 1.69 5.75 -24.65
C ARG A 204 0.39 5.16 -24.10
N HIS A 205 0.54 4.42 -23.00
CA HIS A 205 -0.56 3.81 -22.26
C HIS A 205 -0.29 3.86 -20.74
N ILE A 206 -1.32 3.53 -19.96
CA ILE A 206 -1.18 3.19 -18.55
C ILE A 206 -1.44 1.68 -18.40
N VAL A 207 -0.50 0.96 -17.79
CA VAL A 207 -0.73 -0.35 -17.21
C VAL A 207 -1.24 -0.13 -15.79
N TYR A 208 -2.46 -0.56 -15.54
CA TYR A 208 -3.13 -0.43 -14.23
C TYR A 208 -3.21 -1.79 -13.58
N THR A 209 -2.48 -1.97 -12.49
CA THR A 209 -2.43 -3.23 -11.77
C THR A 209 -3.23 -3.14 -10.48
N VAL A 210 -4.19 -4.05 -10.31
CA VAL A 210 -4.90 -4.27 -9.06
C VAL A 210 -4.33 -5.52 -8.40
N TRP A 211 -3.81 -5.37 -7.20
CA TRP A 211 -3.33 -6.47 -6.38
C TRP A 211 -4.24 -6.65 -5.18
N GLN A 212 -4.98 -7.78 -5.11
CA GLN A 212 -5.74 -8.18 -3.94
C GLN A 212 -4.83 -9.03 -3.05
N ALA A 213 -4.43 -8.48 -1.91
CA ALA A 213 -3.62 -9.19 -0.93
C ALA A 213 -4.41 -10.33 -0.28
N SER A 214 -3.73 -11.45 0.05
CA SER A 214 -4.43 -12.66 0.54
C SER A 214 -4.59 -12.73 2.06
N HIS A 215 -3.95 -11.81 2.81
CA HIS A 215 -3.98 -11.83 4.28
C HIS A 215 -5.22 -11.09 4.87
N MET A 216 -5.82 -10.17 4.11
CA MET A 216 -6.99 -9.40 4.49
C MET A 216 -7.62 -8.72 3.27
N ASP A 217 -8.82 -8.11 3.42
CA ASP A 217 -9.41 -7.29 2.36
C ASP A 217 -8.65 -5.97 2.19
N GLN A 218 -7.49 -6.09 1.56
CA GLN A 218 -6.60 -4.98 1.23
C GLN A 218 -6.23 -5.06 -0.23
N THR A 219 -6.49 -3.97 -0.95
CA THR A 219 -6.30 -3.90 -2.40
C THR A 219 -5.38 -2.73 -2.76
N TYR A 220 -4.40 -3.00 -3.61
CA TYR A 220 -3.50 -2.00 -4.18
C TYR A 220 -3.96 -1.61 -5.58
N PHE A 221 -3.83 -0.32 -5.90
CA PHE A 221 -4.26 0.28 -7.16
C PHE A 221 -3.09 1.05 -7.78
N LEU A 222 -2.46 0.48 -8.78
CA LEU A 222 -1.10 0.82 -9.18
C LEU A 222 -1.05 1.24 -10.65
N CYS A 223 -0.72 2.51 -10.93
CA CYS A 223 -0.58 3.08 -12.28
C CYS A 223 0.88 3.10 -12.70
N SER A 224 1.19 2.48 -13.82
CA SER A 224 2.51 2.52 -14.50
C SER A 224 2.35 3.09 -15.90
N ASP A 225 2.97 4.22 -16.19
CA ASP A 225 2.96 4.79 -17.54
C ASP A 225 3.98 4.05 -18.41
N VAL A 226 3.53 3.60 -19.57
CA VAL A 226 4.31 2.77 -20.50
C VAL A 226 4.26 3.32 -21.92
N ASN A 227 5.21 2.89 -22.73
CA ASN A 227 5.21 3.12 -24.18
C ASN A 227 5.40 1.80 -24.90
N PHE A 228 4.34 1.32 -25.59
CA PHE A 228 4.43 0.12 -26.43
C PHE A 228 5.21 0.42 -27.70
N ARG A 229 6.24 -0.39 -27.96
CA ARG A 229 7.12 -0.31 -29.12
C ARG A 229 6.68 -1.25 -30.25
#